data_51271548fd4fbb4b54ef3c60ec559c1d
#
_entry.id   51271548fd4fbb4b54ef3c60ec559c1d
#
_cell.length_a   1.000
_cell.length_b   1.000
_cell.length_c   1.000
_cell.angle_alpha   90.00
_cell.angle_beta   90.00
_cell.angle_gamma   90.00
#
_symmetry.space_group_name_H-M   'P 1'
#
loop_
_entity.id
_entity.type
_entity.pdbx_description
1 polymer ?
#
loop_
_entity_poly.entity_id
_entity_poly.type
_entity_poly.pdbx_seq_one_letter_code
_entity_poly.pdbx_strand_id
1 'polypeptide(L)'
;MGNLLMVQERERLLSAIFRRNNIRSLAGLKTFEAGCSTGYHLRLMVQWGAEPECQAGIDLDSEAVSYARAHGPGMRIHHGSADSIPESSASFDLSLAFTLFSSVPGEQISARIASELFRITRPGGLILVHDMRRRNPRNPAVHPIDADDIRRWFPSCPVRAHTCTLAPPIARHVGRWAPWLYGPLTVLPLLRTHALYVIRRPALPPGETDTGRFVTN
;
A
#
# COMPACT_ATOMS: atom_id res chain seq x y z
N MET A 1 -17.10 -9.95 -13.41
CA MET A 1 -17.45 -10.10 -11.99
C MET A 1 -16.23 -10.42 -11.10
N GLY A 2 -15.37 -11.42 -11.40
CA GLY A 2 -14.25 -11.80 -10.52
C GLY A 2 -13.27 -10.68 -10.17
N ASN A 3 -12.88 -9.83 -11.13
CA ASN A 3 -12.02 -8.66 -10.83
C ASN A 3 -12.70 -7.68 -9.88
N LEU A 4 -14.01 -7.45 -10.05
CA LEU A 4 -14.78 -6.58 -9.15
C LEU A 4 -14.80 -7.14 -7.72
N LEU A 5 -14.98 -8.44 -7.55
CA LEU A 5 -14.98 -9.09 -6.23
C LEU A 5 -13.63 -8.95 -5.52
N MET A 6 -12.51 -9.07 -6.26
CA MET A 6 -11.16 -8.86 -5.71
C MET A 6 -10.94 -7.39 -5.28
N VAL A 7 -11.41 -6.42 -6.05
CA VAL A 7 -11.34 -5.01 -5.69
C VAL A 7 -12.16 -4.74 -4.42
N GLN A 8 -13.41 -5.21 -4.38
CA GLN A 8 -14.28 -5.05 -3.21
C GLN A 8 -13.73 -5.72 -1.95
N GLU A 9 -13.08 -6.89 -2.07
CA GLU A 9 -12.40 -7.55 -0.95
C GLU A 9 -11.31 -6.65 -0.37
N ARG A 10 -10.45 -6.09 -1.23
CA ARG A 10 -9.36 -5.19 -0.83
C ARG A 10 -9.89 -3.93 -0.17
N GLU A 11 -10.92 -3.30 -0.72
CA GLU A 11 -11.53 -2.09 -0.15
C GLU A 11 -12.16 -2.35 1.22
N ARG A 12 -12.88 -3.47 1.37
CA ARG A 12 -13.41 -3.88 2.68
C ARG A 12 -12.30 -4.11 3.70
N LEU A 13 -11.19 -4.73 3.28
CA LEU A 13 -10.03 -4.94 4.15
C LEU A 13 -9.40 -3.61 4.57
N LEU A 14 -9.21 -2.66 3.63
CA LEU A 14 -8.71 -1.31 3.94
C LEU A 14 -9.61 -0.60 4.94
N SER A 15 -10.93 -0.58 4.71
CA SER A 15 -11.91 0.02 5.62
C SER A 15 -11.85 -0.62 7.02
N ALA A 16 -11.71 -1.95 7.10
CA ALA A 16 -11.55 -2.66 8.37
C ALA A 16 -10.25 -2.30 9.09
N ILE A 17 -9.14 -2.12 8.35
CA ILE A 17 -7.84 -1.69 8.90
C ILE A 17 -7.95 -0.26 9.44
N PHE A 18 -8.57 0.65 8.71
CA PHE A 18 -8.76 2.02 9.18
C PHE A 18 -9.53 2.06 10.50
N ARG A 19 -10.66 1.36 10.60
CA ARG A 19 -11.43 1.27 11.86
C ARG A 19 -10.61 0.69 13.02
N ARG A 20 -9.84 -0.38 12.77
CA ARG A 20 -8.98 -1.02 13.81
C ARG A 20 -7.84 -0.13 14.27
N ASN A 21 -7.45 0.86 13.47
CA ASN A 21 -6.41 1.83 13.79
C ASN A 21 -6.98 3.20 14.19
N ASN A 22 -8.28 3.27 14.54
CA ASN A 22 -9.00 4.46 14.97
C ASN A 22 -9.07 5.58 13.91
N ILE A 23 -8.85 5.28 12.64
CA ILE A 23 -9.10 6.19 11.52
C ILE A 23 -10.60 6.14 11.22
N ARG A 24 -11.36 7.09 11.79
CA ARG A 24 -12.82 7.17 11.66
C ARG A 24 -13.28 8.14 10.57
N SER A 25 -12.41 9.05 10.16
CA SER A 25 -12.60 10.00 9.07
C SER A 25 -11.30 10.09 8.28
N LEU A 26 -11.40 10.33 6.98
CA LEU A 26 -10.26 10.63 6.13
C LEU A 26 -10.09 12.15 5.91
N ALA A 27 -11.01 12.97 6.40
CA ALA A 27 -10.88 14.41 6.37
C ALA A 27 -9.59 14.84 7.08
N GLY A 28 -8.78 15.67 6.42
CA GLY A 28 -7.46 16.10 6.88
C GLY A 28 -6.37 15.04 6.88
N LEU A 29 -6.68 13.78 6.54
CA LEU A 29 -5.69 12.70 6.53
C LEU A 29 -4.75 12.84 5.34
N LYS A 30 -3.48 13.11 5.61
CA LYS A 30 -2.44 13.22 4.59
C LYS A 30 -1.97 11.82 4.18
N THR A 31 -2.21 11.47 2.91
CA THR A 31 -1.84 10.16 2.36
C THR A 31 -0.81 10.32 1.25
N PHE A 32 0.18 9.44 1.24
CA PHE A 32 1.15 9.30 0.16
C PHE A 32 1.11 7.88 -0.43
N GLU A 33 1.15 7.75 -1.76
CA GLU A 33 1.27 6.45 -2.42
C GLU A 33 2.54 6.38 -3.27
N ALA A 34 3.44 5.44 -2.92
CA ALA A 34 4.59 5.07 -3.74
C ALA A 34 4.16 4.05 -4.80
N GLY A 35 4.52 4.31 -6.07
CA GLY A 35 4.02 3.54 -7.20
C GLY A 35 2.52 3.79 -7.43
N CYS A 36 2.10 5.05 -7.43
CA CYS A 36 0.69 5.41 -7.48
C CYS A 36 0.02 5.16 -8.85
N SER A 37 0.81 4.85 -9.89
CA SER A 37 0.31 4.62 -11.25
C SER A 37 -0.69 5.72 -11.67
N THR A 38 -1.86 5.35 -12.12
CA THR A 38 -2.93 6.28 -12.51
C THR A 38 -3.65 6.97 -11.34
N GLY A 39 -3.18 6.80 -10.09
CA GLY A 39 -3.73 7.43 -8.89
C GLY A 39 -5.04 6.82 -8.38
N TYR A 40 -5.29 5.55 -8.66
CA TYR A 40 -6.55 4.88 -8.28
C TYR A 40 -6.81 4.94 -6.77
N HIS A 41 -5.85 4.56 -5.94
CA HIS A 41 -6.08 4.49 -4.49
C HIS A 41 -6.16 5.88 -3.86
N LEU A 42 -5.43 6.86 -4.38
CA LEU A 42 -5.55 8.25 -3.92
C LEU A 42 -6.95 8.82 -4.22
N ARG A 43 -7.48 8.57 -5.42
CA ARG A 43 -8.88 8.94 -5.73
C ARG A 43 -9.89 8.18 -4.88
N LEU A 44 -9.60 6.92 -4.55
CA LEU A 44 -10.45 6.15 -3.62
C LEU A 44 -10.47 6.79 -2.23
N MET A 45 -9.33 7.30 -1.72
CA MET A 45 -9.30 8.05 -0.45
C MET A 45 -10.18 9.30 -0.53
N VAL A 46 -10.13 10.03 -1.65
CA VAL A 46 -11.00 11.20 -1.87
C VAL A 46 -12.48 10.80 -1.92
N GLN A 47 -12.83 9.71 -2.60
CA GLN A 47 -14.21 9.18 -2.61
C GLN A 47 -14.69 8.80 -1.20
N TRP A 48 -13.78 8.43 -0.31
CA TRP A 48 -14.08 8.10 1.09
C TRP A 48 -14.01 9.32 2.03
N GLY A 49 -13.84 10.53 1.48
CA GLY A 49 -13.94 11.79 2.22
C GLY A 49 -12.63 12.45 2.59
N ALA A 50 -11.50 12.05 1.96
CA ALA A 50 -10.25 12.81 2.08
C ALA A 50 -10.25 14.02 1.14
N GLU A 51 -9.56 15.08 1.54
CA GLU A 51 -9.32 16.25 0.67
C GLU A 51 -8.25 15.91 -0.38
N PRO A 52 -8.45 16.27 -1.67
CA PRO A 52 -7.46 16.03 -2.72
C PRO A 52 -6.08 16.61 -2.40
N GLU A 53 -6.02 17.79 -1.79
CA GLU A 53 -4.79 18.49 -1.43
C GLU A 53 -3.97 17.75 -0.36
N CYS A 54 -4.62 16.88 0.40
CA CYS A 54 -3.99 15.99 1.38
C CYS A 54 -3.43 14.70 0.75
N GLN A 55 -3.67 14.49 -0.55
CA GLN A 55 -3.23 13.28 -1.25
C GLN A 55 -2.01 13.57 -2.12
N ALA A 56 -0.98 12.72 -2.00
CA ALA A 56 0.22 12.81 -2.84
C ALA A 56 0.67 11.42 -3.29
N GLY A 57 1.44 11.36 -4.36
CA GLY A 57 2.00 10.11 -4.85
C GLY A 57 3.16 10.31 -5.80
N ILE A 58 3.85 9.20 -6.11
CA ILE A 58 4.98 9.17 -7.04
C ILE A 58 4.91 7.91 -7.90
N ASP A 59 5.24 8.05 -9.17
CA ASP A 59 5.39 6.92 -10.09
C ASP A 59 6.47 7.19 -11.13
N LEU A 60 7.12 6.12 -11.63
CA LEU A 60 8.12 6.18 -12.70
C LEU A 60 7.51 6.35 -14.09
N ASP A 61 6.24 5.92 -14.27
CA ASP A 61 5.54 5.97 -15.54
C ASP A 61 4.97 7.38 -15.77
N SER A 62 5.55 8.12 -16.69
CA SER A 62 5.14 9.49 -17.02
C SER A 62 3.72 9.58 -17.61
N GLU A 63 3.27 8.54 -18.34
CA GLU A 63 1.91 8.50 -18.90
C GLU A 63 0.89 8.29 -17.78
N ALA A 64 1.17 7.36 -16.87
CA ALA A 64 0.33 7.12 -15.70
C ALA A 64 0.25 8.36 -14.79
N VAL A 65 1.39 9.04 -14.56
CA VAL A 65 1.45 10.30 -13.81
C VAL A 65 0.61 11.40 -14.48
N SER A 66 0.73 11.54 -15.81
CA SER A 66 -0.06 12.53 -16.56
C SER A 66 -1.56 12.24 -16.44
N TYR A 67 -1.94 10.97 -16.54
CA TYR A 67 -3.32 10.54 -16.32
C TYR A 67 -3.78 10.83 -14.88
N ALA A 68 -2.96 10.50 -13.88
CA ALA A 68 -3.30 10.73 -12.47
C ALA A 68 -3.53 12.22 -12.17
N ARG A 69 -2.69 13.10 -12.70
CA ARG A 69 -2.84 14.57 -12.58
C ARG A 69 -4.12 15.07 -13.22
N ALA A 70 -4.44 14.58 -14.43
CA ALA A 70 -5.65 15.00 -15.15
C ALA A 70 -6.95 14.57 -14.45
N HIS A 71 -6.92 13.41 -13.75
CA HIS A 71 -8.11 12.81 -13.13
C HIS A 71 -8.15 12.96 -11.61
N GLY A 72 -7.17 13.64 -11.01
CA GLY A 72 -7.09 13.90 -9.59
C GLY A 72 -6.71 15.36 -9.31
N PRO A 73 -7.53 16.35 -9.72
CA PRO A 73 -7.23 17.75 -9.48
C PRO A 73 -7.08 18.00 -7.97
N GLY A 74 -6.08 18.81 -7.61
CA GLY A 74 -5.72 19.07 -6.21
C GLY A 74 -4.71 18.10 -5.60
N MET A 75 -4.56 16.88 -6.14
CA MET A 75 -3.54 15.94 -5.67
C MET A 75 -2.13 16.34 -6.14
N ARG A 76 -1.12 16.08 -5.32
CA ARG A 76 0.30 16.25 -5.71
C ARG A 76 0.86 14.93 -6.24
N ILE A 77 1.01 14.82 -7.55
CA ILE A 77 1.55 13.61 -8.19
C ILE A 77 2.93 13.93 -8.78
N HIS A 78 3.96 13.24 -8.29
CA HIS A 78 5.35 13.37 -8.74
C HIS A 78 5.67 12.32 -9.81
N HIS A 79 6.48 12.70 -10.78
CA HIS A 79 7.12 11.77 -11.71
C HIS A 79 8.54 11.49 -11.20
N GLY A 80 8.85 10.26 -10.85
CA GLY A 80 10.15 9.90 -10.31
C GLY A 80 10.17 8.56 -9.60
N SER A 81 11.31 8.25 -9.00
CA SER A 81 11.50 6.99 -8.28
C SER A 81 11.09 7.08 -6.82
N ALA A 82 10.42 6.04 -6.33
CA ALA A 82 10.00 5.95 -4.93
C ALA A 82 11.17 5.73 -3.94
N ASP A 83 12.38 5.50 -4.42
CA ASP A 83 13.58 5.44 -3.57
C ASP A 83 14.21 6.82 -3.30
N SER A 84 13.58 7.91 -3.81
CA SER A 84 13.95 9.30 -3.57
C SER A 84 12.69 10.18 -3.64
N ILE A 85 11.90 10.19 -2.57
CA ILE A 85 10.60 10.88 -2.51
C ILE A 85 10.82 12.37 -2.23
N PRO A 86 10.31 13.30 -3.09
CA PRO A 86 10.50 14.75 -2.93
C PRO A 86 9.51 15.37 -1.93
N GLU A 87 9.30 14.71 -0.80
CA GLU A 87 8.43 15.16 0.28
C GLU A 87 9.21 15.23 1.61
N SER A 88 8.80 16.12 2.50
CA SER A 88 9.45 16.31 3.79
C SER A 88 9.27 15.08 4.70
N SER A 89 10.21 14.88 5.63
CA SER A 89 10.08 13.85 6.66
C SER A 89 8.84 14.08 7.53
N ALA A 90 8.22 13.00 8.00
CA ALA A 90 7.09 13.02 8.92
C ALA A 90 5.87 13.84 8.46
N SER A 91 5.66 13.97 7.14
CA SER A 91 4.60 14.82 6.56
C SER A 91 3.29 14.10 6.26
N PHE A 92 3.26 12.76 6.35
CA PHE A 92 2.06 11.97 6.04
C PHE A 92 1.60 11.11 7.21
N ASP A 93 0.28 10.99 7.36
CA ASP A 93 -0.36 10.10 8.35
C ASP A 93 -0.38 8.65 7.88
N LEU A 94 -0.52 8.47 6.57
CA LEU A 94 -0.67 7.19 5.89
C LEU A 94 0.20 7.14 4.65
N SER A 95 1.03 6.11 4.54
CA SER A 95 1.78 5.82 3.31
C SER A 95 1.33 4.47 2.73
N LEU A 96 1.18 4.42 1.41
CA LEU A 96 0.72 3.25 0.66
C LEU A 96 1.81 2.79 -0.30
N ALA A 97 1.95 1.47 -0.46
CA ALA A 97 2.72 0.85 -1.53
C ALA A 97 1.96 -0.40 -2.00
N PHE A 98 1.24 -0.28 -3.12
CA PHE A 98 0.37 -1.34 -3.61
C PHE A 98 0.90 -1.93 -4.91
N THR A 99 1.25 -3.23 -4.86
CA THR A 99 1.89 -3.97 -5.96
C THR A 99 3.18 -3.31 -6.48
N LEU A 100 3.89 -2.66 -5.59
CA LEU A 100 5.13 -1.96 -5.88
C LEU A 100 6.35 -2.88 -5.68
N PHE A 101 6.53 -3.39 -4.46
CA PHE A 101 7.75 -4.13 -4.09
C PHE A 101 7.96 -5.39 -4.93
N SER A 102 6.89 -6.09 -5.29
CA SER A 102 6.97 -7.27 -6.18
C SER A 102 7.47 -6.96 -7.59
N SER A 103 7.39 -5.70 -8.01
CA SER A 103 7.81 -5.22 -9.34
C SER A 103 9.18 -4.51 -9.32
N VAL A 104 9.75 -4.28 -8.13
CA VAL A 104 11.03 -3.60 -7.96
C VAL A 104 12.18 -4.61 -8.12
N PRO A 105 13.18 -4.34 -8.98
CA PRO A 105 14.32 -5.21 -9.12
C PRO A 105 15.32 -5.00 -7.97
N GLY A 106 15.50 -6.05 -7.17
CA GLY A 106 16.59 -6.13 -6.20
C GLY A 106 16.28 -5.53 -4.82
N GLU A 107 16.87 -6.18 -3.83
CA GLU A 107 16.70 -5.91 -2.40
C GLU A 107 17.09 -4.48 -2.01
N GLN A 108 18.17 -3.95 -2.59
CA GLN A 108 18.68 -2.62 -2.22
C GLN A 108 17.70 -1.50 -2.58
N ILE A 109 17.02 -1.60 -3.73
CA ILE A 109 16.03 -0.59 -4.13
C ILE A 109 14.81 -0.68 -3.23
N SER A 110 14.35 -1.91 -2.93
CA SER A 110 13.24 -2.15 -2.00
C SER A 110 13.54 -1.56 -0.61
N ALA A 111 14.74 -1.78 -0.09
CA ALA A 111 15.16 -1.21 1.19
C ALA A 111 15.17 0.33 1.19
N ARG A 112 15.63 0.97 0.09
CA ARG A 112 15.58 2.44 -0.04
C ARG A 112 14.15 2.96 -0.10
N ILE A 113 13.26 2.31 -0.86
CA ILE A 113 11.83 2.67 -0.92
C ILE A 113 11.20 2.56 0.47
N ALA A 114 11.48 1.49 1.19
CA ALA A 114 10.97 1.31 2.56
C ALA A 114 11.49 2.40 3.52
N SER A 115 12.78 2.77 3.39
CA SER A 115 13.37 3.88 4.15
C SER A 115 12.69 5.22 3.84
N GLU A 116 12.39 5.50 2.59
CA GLU A 116 11.69 6.72 2.18
C GLU A 116 10.24 6.73 2.71
N LEU A 117 9.51 5.62 2.57
CA LEU A 117 8.17 5.50 3.15
C LEU A 117 8.18 5.69 4.68
N PHE A 118 9.18 5.12 5.35
CA PHE A 118 9.35 5.36 6.79
C PHE A 118 9.65 6.83 7.07
N ARG A 119 10.58 7.45 6.34
CA ARG A 119 10.98 8.84 6.52
C ARG A 119 9.80 9.81 6.41
N ILE A 120 8.99 9.68 5.36
CA ILE A 120 7.87 10.59 5.09
C ILE A 120 6.64 10.35 5.97
N THR A 121 6.46 9.13 6.51
CA THR A 121 5.35 8.81 7.41
C THR A 121 5.66 9.37 8.80
N ARG A 122 4.75 10.12 9.41
CA ARG A 122 4.95 10.69 10.76
C ARG A 122 5.08 9.60 11.84
N PRO A 123 5.75 9.86 12.96
CA PRO A 123 5.72 8.98 14.13
C PRO A 123 4.28 8.65 14.53
N GLY A 124 4.01 7.36 14.82
CA GLY A 124 2.67 6.85 15.07
C GLY A 124 1.78 6.64 13.83
N GLY A 125 2.23 7.09 12.65
CA GLY A 125 1.55 6.89 11.37
C GLY A 125 1.57 5.44 10.89
N LEU A 126 0.87 5.18 9.80
CA LEU A 126 0.74 3.85 9.20
C LEU A 126 1.39 3.79 7.83
N ILE A 127 2.04 2.65 7.54
CA ILE A 127 2.49 2.27 6.21
C ILE A 127 1.74 0.99 5.83
N LEU A 128 1.05 1.00 4.71
CA LEU A 128 0.31 -0.15 4.18
C LEU A 128 0.99 -0.65 2.91
N VAL A 129 1.46 -1.89 2.96
CA VAL A 129 2.04 -2.56 1.79
C VAL A 129 1.09 -3.69 1.37
N HIS A 130 0.53 -3.59 0.16
CA HIS A 130 -0.28 -4.66 -0.43
C HIS A 130 0.46 -5.26 -1.61
N ASP A 131 0.86 -6.53 -1.49
CA ASP A 131 1.64 -7.16 -2.54
C ASP A 131 1.40 -8.66 -2.68
N MET A 132 1.92 -9.24 -3.76
CA MET A 132 1.85 -10.68 -4.01
C MET A 132 2.73 -11.44 -3.04
N ARG A 133 2.14 -12.41 -2.32
CA ARG A 133 2.83 -13.32 -1.40
C ARG A 133 3.16 -14.68 -2.01
N ARG A 134 2.68 -14.95 -3.21
CA ARG A 134 2.89 -16.22 -3.91
C ARG A 134 3.41 -15.98 -5.30
N ARG A 135 4.37 -16.79 -5.71
CA ARG A 135 4.93 -16.76 -7.07
C ARG A 135 3.82 -16.96 -8.11
N ASN A 136 3.81 -16.09 -9.12
CA ASN A 136 2.94 -16.25 -10.27
C ASN A 136 3.70 -16.97 -11.40
N PRO A 137 3.37 -18.25 -11.71
CA PRO A 137 4.10 -18.99 -12.75
C PRO A 137 3.96 -18.35 -14.15
N ARG A 138 2.92 -17.54 -14.36
CA ARG A 138 2.67 -16.86 -15.64
C ARG A 138 3.36 -15.50 -15.78
N ASN A 139 3.94 -14.99 -14.69
CA ASN A 139 4.71 -13.75 -14.68
C ASN A 139 5.94 -13.89 -13.79
N PRO A 140 7.05 -14.45 -14.30
CA PRO A 140 8.26 -14.70 -13.53
C PRO A 140 9.01 -13.42 -13.15
N ALA A 141 8.70 -12.28 -13.79
CA ALA A 141 9.30 -10.98 -13.47
C ALA A 141 8.82 -10.40 -12.14
N VAL A 142 7.70 -10.91 -11.59
CA VAL A 142 7.16 -10.47 -10.31
C VAL A 142 7.61 -11.40 -9.20
N HIS A 143 8.25 -10.84 -8.18
CA HIS A 143 8.74 -11.59 -7.02
C HIS A 143 7.71 -11.55 -5.89
N PRO A 144 7.45 -12.70 -5.21
CA PRO A 144 6.59 -12.69 -4.04
C PRO A 144 7.26 -11.94 -2.90
N ILE A 145 6.47 -11.20 -2.14
CA ILE A 145 6.88 -10.47 -0.94
C ILE A 145 6.26 -11.14 0.27
N ASP A 146 7.06 -11.54 1.23
CA ASP A 146 6.59 -12.17 2.44
C ASP A 146 6.74 -11.27 3.69
N ALA A 147 6.37 -11.80 4.84
CA ALA A 147 6.42 -11.03 6.08
C ALA A 147 7.85 -10.81 6.59
N ASP A 148 8.79 -11.66 6.19
CA ASP A 148 10.19 -11.54 6.62
C ASP A 148 10.90 -10.46 5.79
N ASP A 149 10.54 -10.33 4.49
CA ASP A 149 10.97 -9.20 3.66
C ASP A 149 10.53 -7.87 4.30
N ILE A 150 9.25 -7.77 4.66
CA ILE A 150 8.70 -6.57 5.28
C ILE A 150 9.38 -6.25 6.61
N ARG A 151 9.63 -7.25 7.46
CA ARG A 151 10.35 -7.03 8.74
C ARG A 151 11.79 -6.58 8.54
N ARG A 152 12.45 -7.09 7.50
CA ARG A 152 13.82 -6.71 7.13
C ARG A 152 13.89 -5.28 6.64
N TRP A 153 12.89 -4.83 5.84
CA TRP A 153 12.84 -3.47 5.31
C TRP A 153 12.32 -2.43 6.32
N PHE A 154 11.51 -2.87 7.29
CA PHE A 154 10.98 -2.01 8.35
C PHE A 154 11.38 -2.53 9.73
N PRO A 155 12.70 -2.54 10.04
CA PRO A 155 13.18 -2.98 11.34
C PRO A 155 12.57 -2.11 12.44
N SER A 156 12.36 -2.70 13.61
CA SER A 156 11.79 -2.02 14.80
C SER A 156 10.33 -1.53 14.64
N CYS A 157 9.68 -1.83 13.51
CA CYS A 157 8.26 -1.50 13.31
C CYS A 157 7.36 -2.70 13.61
N PRO A 158 6.29 -2.53 14.41
CA PRO A 158 5.24 -3.55 14.51
C PRO A 158 4.60 -3.81 13.16
N VAL A 159 4.60 -5.08 12.73
CA VAL A 159 4.03 -5.53 11.45
C VAL A 159 2.89 -6.51 11.69
N ARG A 160 1.73 -6.26 11.08
CA ARG A 160 0.59 -7.19 11.02
C ARG A 160 0.29 -7.55 9.58
N ALA A 161 0.22 -8.84 9.26
CA ALA A 161 -0.09 -9.34 7.93
C ALA A 161 -1.53 -9.84 7.83
N HIS A 162 -2.24 -9.42 6.79
CA HIS A 162 -3.58 -9.88 6.44
C HIS A 162 -3.55 -10.49 5.04
N THR A 163 -3.71 -11.80 4.93
CA THR A 163 -3.82 -12.44 3.62
C THR A 163 -5.13 -12.08 2.96
N CYS A 164 -5.10 -11.79 1.67
CA CYS A 164 -6.25 -11.37 0.89
C CYS A 164 -6.14 -11.80 -0.57
N THR A 165 -7.17 -11.47 -1.33
CA THR A 165 -7.27 -11.68 -2.78
C THR A 165 -7.23 -13.15 -3.16
N LEU A 166 -8.40 -13.71 -3.40
CA LEU A 166 -8.54 -15.05 -3.97
C LEU A 166 -7.73 -15.13 -5.27
N ALA A 167 -7.04 -16.26 -5.49
CA ALA A 167 -6.21 -16.46 -6.68
C ALA A 167 -6.96 -15.99 -7.95
N PRO A 168 -6.39 -15.07 -8.75
CA PRO A 168 -7.11 -14.43 -9.85
C PRO A 168 -7.77 -15.38 -10.86
N PRO A 169 -7.16 -16.53 -11.22
CA PRO A 169 -7.82 -17.52 -12.07
C PRO A 169 -9.08 -18.08 -11.43
N ILE A 170 -9.02 -18.41 -10.13
CA ILE A 170 -10.16 -18.94 -9.36
C ILE A 170 -11.23 -17.85 -9.23
N ALA A 171 -10.83 -16.63 -8.84
CA ALA A 171 -11.73 -15.49 -8.69
C ALA A 171 -12.51 -15.18 -9.98
N ARG A 172 -11.83 -15.22 -11.14
CA ARG A 172 -12.48 -15.00 -12.44
C ARG A 172 -13.44 -16.10 -12.81
N HIS A 173 -13.06 -17.36 -12.56
CA HIS A 173 -13.93 -18.52 -12.85
C HIS A 173 -15.17 -18.49 -11.95
N VAL A 174 -14.99 -18.37 -10.64
CA VAL A 174 -16.08 -18.28 -9.66
C VAL A 174 -16.96 -17.06 -9.92
N GLY A 175 -16.37 -15.90 -10.19
CA GLY A 175 -17.10 -14.68 -10.47
C GLY A 175 -17.95 -14.74 -11.75
N ARG A 176 -17.64 -15.67 -12.68
CA ARG A 176 -18.42 -15.90 -13.88
C ARG A 176 -19.61 -16.83 -13.64
N TRP A 177 -19.40 -17.91 -12.89
CA TRP A 177 -20.35 -19.02 -12.79
C TRP A 177 -21.06 -19.11 -11.44
N ALA A 178 -20.41 -18.74 -10.35
CA ALA A 178 -20.91 -18.88 -8.99
C ALA A 178 -20.37 -17.79 -8.07
N PRO A 179 -20.71 -16.50 -8.27
CA PRO A 179 -20.12 -15.39 -7.52
C PRO A 179 -20.32 -15.49 -6.00
N TRP A 180 -21.35 -16.19 -5.54
CA TRP A 180 -21.63 -16.46 -4.12
C TRP A 180 -20.58 -17.35 -3.44
N LEU A 181 -19.83 -18.17 -4.22
CA LEU A 181 -18.71 -18.97 -3.68
C LEU A 181 -17.46 -18.15 -3.36
N TYR A 182 -17.36 -16.92 -3.84
CA TYR A 182 -16.18 -16.09 -3.62
C TYR A 182 -15.88 -15.93 -2.13
N GLY A 183 -16.89 -15.54 -1.33
CA GLY A 183 -16.76 -15.37 0.13
C GLY A 183 -16.27 -16.64 0.84
N PRO A 184 -16.95 -17.77 0.72
CA PRO A 184 -16.50 -19.05 1.30
C PRO A 184 -15.06 -19.44 0.89
N LEU A 185 -14.67 -19.26 -0.36
CA LEU A 185 -13.34 -19.61 -0.84
C LEU A 185 -12.24 -18.68 -0.28
N THR A 186 -12.57 -17.42 0.02
CA THR A 186 -11.62 -16.51 0.66
C THR A 186 -11.31 -16.87 2.12
N VAL A 187 -12.06 -17.76 2.75
CA VAL A 187 -11.74 -18.26 4.10
C VAL A 187 -10.48 -19.16 4.08
N LEU A 188 -10.17 -19.77 2.92
CA LEU A 188 -9.03 -20.68 2.77
C LEU A 188 -7.73 -19.89 2.48
N PRO A 189 -6.76 -19.80 3.43
CA PRO A 189 -5.54 -19.00 3.24
C PRO A 189 -4.66 -19.48 2.08
N LEU A 190 -4.76 -20.77 1.74
CA LEU A 190 -4.02 -21.38 0.62
C LEU A 190 -4.45 -20.80 -0.75
N LEU A 191 -5.68 -20.34 -0.87
CA LEU A 191 -6.22 -19.77 -2.10
C LEU A 191 -5.97 -18.27 -2.23
N ARG A 192 -5.43 -17.62 -1.18
CA ARG A 192 -5.11 -16.20 -1.19
C ARG A 192 -3.70 -15.95 -1.70
N THR A 193 -3.58 -15.10 -2.70
CA THR A 193 -2.31 -14.84 -3.40
C THR A 193 -1.63 -13.53 -2.99
N HIS A 194 -2.32 -12.64 -2.30
CA HIS A 194 -1.77 -11.37 -1.83
C HIS A 194 -1.82 -11.29 -0.31
N ALA A 195 -1.04 -10.36 0.23
CA ALA A 195 -1.13 -9.94 1.61
C ALA A 195 -1.13 -8.41 1.69
N LEU A 196 -1.83 -7.89 2.69
CA LEU A 196 -1.78 -6.50 3.11
C LEU A 196 -1.05 -6.45 4.45
N TYR A 197 0.12 -5.85 4.45
CA TYR A 197 0.94 -5.63 5.63
C TYR A 197 0.64 -4.25 6.20
N VAL A 198 0.33 -4.21 7.47
CA VAL A 198 0.10 -3.00 8.24
C VAL A 198 1.32 -2.79 9.13
N ILE A 199 2.09 -1.77 8.81
CA ILE A 199 3.32 -1.39 9.49
C ILE A 199 3.02 -0.09 10.25
N ARG A 200 3.29 -0.06 11.54
CA ARG A 200 3.14 1.16 12.34
C ARG A 200 4.50 1.77 12.59
N ARG A 201 4.71 3.02 12.17
CA ARG A 201 5.90 3.74 12.58
C ARG A 201 5.84 4.00 14.09
N PRO A 202 6.87 3.63 14.87
CA PRO A 202 6.89 3.92 16.31
C PRO A 202 6.65 5.41 16.61
N ALA A 203 5.93 5.70 17.68
CA ALA A 203 5.84 7.05 18.20
C ALA A 203 7.18 7.44 18.81
N LEU A 204 7.53 8.72 18.71
CA LEU A 204 8.74 9.23 19.39
C LEU A 204 8.49 9.31 20.90
N PRO A 205 9.49 8.94 21.72
CA PRO A 205 9.48 9.27 23.14
C PRO A 205 9.37 10.79 23.36
N PRO A 206 8.79 11.22 24.47
CA PRO A 206 8.73 12.64 24.80
C PRO A 206 10.13 13.29 24.81
N GLY A 207 10.33 14.35 24.04
CA GLY A 207 11.58 15.10 23.96
C GLY A 207 12.57 14.65 22.88
N GLU A 208 12.29 13.57 22.15
CA GLU A 208 13.12 13.18 21.00
C GLU A 208 12.69 13.88 19.71
N THR A 209 13.70 14.23 18.89
CA THR A 209 13.47 14.78 17.54
C THR A 209 13.44 13.66 16.50
N ASP A 210 12.56 13.80 15.52
CA ASP A 210 12.42 12.84 14.41
C ASP A 210 13.61 12.96 13.45
N THR A 211 14.47 11.95 13.42
CA THR A 211 15.59 11.87 12.46
C THR A 211 15.17 11.33 11.11
N GLY A 212 13.94 10.82 10.95
CA GLY A 212 13.46 10.18 9.73
C GLY A 212 14.16 8.86 9.38
N ARG A 213 14.95 8.30 10.28
CA ARG A 213 15.72 7.05 10.09
C ARG A 213 15.23 5.95 11.02
N PHE A 214 15.44 4.70 10.63
CA PHE A 214 15.21 3.56 11.51
C PHE A 214 16.16 3.65 12.73
N VAL A 215 15.63 3.41 13.90
CA VAL A 215 16.48 3.22 15.10
C VAL A 215 17.03 1.80 14.99
N THR A 216 18.34 1.71 14.71
CA THR A 216 19.08 0.43 14.80
C THR A 216 19.50 0.26 16.25
N ASN A 217 18.89 -0.70 16.95
CA ASN A 217 19.40 -1.19 18.22
C ASN A 217 20.53 -2.18 17.96
#